data_74aef610bcd6ee4782b401618b248617
#
_entry.id   74aef610bcd6ee4782b401618b248617
#
_cell.length_a   1.000
_cell.length_b   1.000
_cell.length_c   1.000
_cell.angle_alpha   90.00
_cell.angle_beta   90.00
_cell.angle_gamma   90.00
#
_symmetry.space_group_name_H-M   'P 1'
#
loop_
_entity.id
_entity.type
_entity.pdbx_description
1 polymer ?
#
loop_
_entity_poly.entity_id
_entity_poly.type
_entity_poly.pdbx_seq_one_letter_code
_entity_poly.pdbx_strand_id
1 'polypeptide(L)'
;MAAAQGHFSDHSDGDRGTDETADSTEANPVPPAFRRAVEALRSARLRPEIEIDPTRPPQRLAPYAYAVEAAVVDGEEDLADGRLVLLHDPDGHEAWKGTFRLVTLVRAELEPEMAADPLLPEVCWSWLTGAMEARGLPYGEASGTVTMAGSHYFGGLADRRPATQIEIRASWTPREGLGGVPDTGAHLAAWCDLLCQIAGLPPAPTEPATGAAGTVSGAGIVSLPQRRGPQQV
;
A
#
# COMPACT_ATOMS: atom_id res chain seq x y z
N MET A 1 -37.14 16.36 -50.33
CA MET A 1 -38.12 17.45 -50.49
C MET A 1 -38.33 18.01 -49.10
N ALA A 2 -38.09 19.16 -48.84
CA ALA A 2 -37.98 20.48 -49.19
C ALA A 2 -37.32 21.26 -48.06
N ALA A 3 -36.38 22.10 -48.41
CA ALA A 3 -35.73 23.10 -47.60
C ALA A 3 -36.70 24.24 -47.23
N ALA A 4 -36.51 24.89 -46.09
CA ALA A 4 -36.90 26.28 -45.91
C ALA A 4 -35.84 27.01 -45.10
N GLN A 5 -35.18 27.93 -45.78
CA GLN A 5 -34.33 29.02 -45.27
C GLN A 5 -35.19 30.18 -44.80
N GLY A 6 -34.64 30.99 -43.93
CA GLY A 6 -35.10 32.33 -43.62
C GLY A 6 -34.66 32.74 -42.22
N HIS A 7 -34.08 33.79 -41.87
CA HIS A 7 -33.53 35.01 -42.48
C HIS A 7 -32.93 35.82 -41.31
N PHE A 8 -31.83 36.45 -41.54
CA PHE A 8 -31.13 37.42 -40.65
C PHE A 8 -32.03 38.55 -40.15
N SER A 9 -31.81 38.97 -38.92
CA SER A 9 -31.91 40.38 -38.57
C SER A 9 -30.95 40.70 -37.44
N ASP A 10 -29.99 41.49 -37.79
CA ASP A 10 -29.05 42.27 -37.05
C ASP A 10 -29.76 43.34 -36.23
N HIS A 11 -29.41 43.49 -34.93
CA HIS A 11 -29.49 44.75 -34.22
C HIS A 11 -28.43 44.80 -33.10
N SER A 12 -27.43 45.63 -33.33
CA SER A 12 -26.49 46.16 -32.37
C SER A 12 -27.22 46.94 -31.26
N ASP A 13 -26.83 46.82 -30.01
CA ASP A 13 -26.17 47.94 -29.28
C ASP A 13 -25.96 47.58 -27.80
N GLY A 14 -24.77 47.75 -27.34
CA GLY A 14 -24.18 48.25 -26.12
C GLY A 14 -24.81 47.91 -24.77
N ASP A 15 -24.14 47.19 -23.92
CA ASP A 15 -23.59 47.80 -22.71
C ASP A 15 -22.53 46.90 -22.04
N ARG A 16 -21.46 47.59 -21.56
CA ARG A 16 -20.35 47.01 -20.83
C ARG A 16 -20.81 46.66 -19.42
N GLY A 17 -20.75 45.39 -19.08
CA GLY A 17 -20.77 44.86 -17.73
C GLY A 17 -19.66 43.86 -17.58
N THR A 18 -18.46 44.32 -17.26
CA THR A 18 -17.38 43.51 -16.77
C THR A 18 -17.79 42.98 -15.41
N ASP A 19 -18.31 41.76 -15.36
CA ASP A 19 -18.38 40.98 -14.13
C ASP A 19 -17.40 39.80 -14.29
N GLU A 20 -16.12 40.13 -14.11
CA GLU A 20 -15.08 39.19 -13.78
C GLU A 20 -15.35 38.71 -12.35
N THR A 21 -16.33 37.81 -12.18
CA THR A 21 -16.31 36.91 -11.05
C THR A 21 -15.18 35.91 -11.29
N ALA A 22 -13.97 36.37 -10.92
CA ALA A 22 -12.86 35.47 -10.65
C ALA A 22 -13.35 34.42 -9.68
N ASP A 23 -13.65 33.25 -10.19
CA ASP A 23 -13.77 32.02 -9.41
C ASP A 23 -12.38 31.68 -8.81
N SER A 24 -12.03 32.49 -7.81
CA SER A 24 -10.96 32.19 -6.89
C SER A 24 -11.45 31.06 -6.02
N THR A 25 -11.37 29.85 -6.53
CA THR A 25 -11.31 28.67 -5.67
C THR A 25 -10.06 28.86 -4.83
N GLU A 26 -10.19 29.53 -3.67
CA GLU A 26 -9.14 29.58 -2.66
C GLU A 26 -8.78 28.14 -2.34
N ALA A 27 -7.68 27.65 -2.90
CA ALA A 27 -7.12 26.35 -2.58
C ALA A 27 -6.84 26.37 -1.08
N ASN A 28 -7.73 25.74 -0.31
CA ASN A 28 -7.61 25.63 1.14
C ASN A 28 -6.20 25.09 1.45
N PRO A 29 -5.37 25.79 2.24
CA PRO A 29 -3.98 25.42 2.43
C PRO A 29 -3.89 24.01 2.99
N VAL A 30 -3.03 23.19 2.39
CA VAL A 30 -2.83 21.78 2.80
C VAL A 30 -2.53 21.72 4.31
N PRO A 31 -3.31 20.96 5.10
CA PRO A 31 -3.17 20.89 6.56
C PRO A 31 -1.75 20.50 6.98
N PRO A 32 -1.19 21.11 8.03
CA PRO A 32 0.14 20.77 8.53
C PRO A 32 0.28 19.29 8.95
N ALA A 33 -0.80 18.69 9.48
CA ALA A 33 -0.84 17.29 9.83
C ALA A 33 -0.65 16.39 8.61
N PHE A 34 -1.37 16.67 7.52
CA PHE A 34 -1.24 15.93 6.27
C PHE A 34 0.14 16.07 5.64
N ARG A 35 0.71 17.30 5.61
CA ARG A 35 2.08 17.49 5.09
C ARG A 35 3.11 16.68 5.87
N ARG A 36 3.02 16.64 7.20
CA ARG A 36 3.92 15.82 8.04
C ARG A 36 3.75 14.33 7.77
N ALA A 37 2.52 13.87 7.60
CA ALA A 37 2.22 12.47 7.27
C ALA A 37 2.79 12.08 5.91
N VAL A 38 2.66 12.93 4.88
CA VAL A 38 3.26 12.70 3.56
C VAL A 38 4.79 12.71 3.62
N GLU A 39 5.38 13.61 4.40
CA GLU A 39 6.84 13.66 4.57
C GLU A 39 7.38 12.41 5.25
N ALA A 40 6.67 11.90 6.25
CA ALA A 40 7.02 10.63 6.90
C ALA A 40 6.98 9.44 5.92
N LEU A 41 5.97 9.38 5.03
CA LEU A 41 5.94 8.40 3.94
C LEU A 41 7.16 8.51 3.02
N ARG A 42 7.50 9.73 2.58
CA ARG A 42 8.62 9.98 1.66
C ARG A 42 9.98 9.68 2.24
N SER A 43 10.14 9.86 3.54
CA SER A 43 11.41 9.65 4.25
C SER A 43 11.57 8.23 4.80
N ALA A 44 10.61 7.35 4.60
CA ALA A 44 10.67 5.98 5.07
C ALA A 44 11.86 5.23 4.44
N ARG A 45 12.57 4.47 5.27
CA ARG A 45 13.63 3.58 4.79
C ARG A 45 13.01 2.24 4.44
N LEU A 46 13.19 1.83 3.20
CA LEU A 46 12.64 0.59 2.67
C LEU A 46 13.76 -0.38 2.30
N ARG A 47 13.40 -1.62 2.05
CA ARG A 47 14.30 -2.66 1.56
C ARG A 47 14.75 -2.34 0.13
N PRO A 48 15.95 -2.78 -0.29
CA PRO A 48 16.47 -2.52 -1.63
C PRO A 48 15.65 -3.17 -2.75
N GLU A 49 14.88 -4.23 -2.43
CA GLU A 49 14.00 -4.92 -3.38
C GLU A 49 12.70 -4.15 -3.65
N ILE A 50 12.44 -3.06 -2.91
CA ILE A 50 11.25 -2.23 -3.08
C ILE A 50 11.58 -1.01 -3.94
N GLU A 51 10.97 -0.95 -5.10
CA GLU A 51 10.88 0.27 -5.89
C GLU A 51 9.57 0.99 -5.57
N ILE A 52 9.62 2.29 -5.29
CA ILE A 52 8.44 3.07 -4.88
C ILE A 52 8.44 4.44 -5.56
N ASP A 53 7.28 4.78 -6.15
CA ASP A 53 7.08 6.05 -6.83
C ASP A 53 5.77 6.73 -6.40
N PRO A 54 5.76 8.06 -6.31
CA PRO A 54 4.52 8.81 -6.16
C PRO A 54 3.62 8.64 -7.39
N THR A 55 2.33 8.45 -7.15
CA THR A 55 1.35 8.34 -8.22
C THR A 55 0.15 9.28 -7.98
N ARG A 56 -0.68 9.46 -9.01
CA ARG A 56 -1.86 10.33 -8.88
C ARG A 56 -2.87 9.72 -7.91
N PRO A 57 -3.21 10.38 -6.81
CA PRO A 57 -4.19 9.85 -5.86
C PRO A 57 -5.60 9.80 -6.49
N PRO A 58 -6.46 8.89 -6.01
CA PRO A 58 -7.85 8.86 -6.41
C PRO A 58 -8.55 10.14 -5.97
N GLN A 59 -9.47 10.63 -6.82
CA GLN A 59 -10.24 11.84 -6.54
C GLN A 59 -11.50 11.50 -5.73
N ARG A 60 -11.95 12.45 -4.91
CA ARG A 60 -13.24 12.42 -4.20
C ARG A 60 -13.37 11.37 -3.09
N LEU A 61 -12.28 10.78 -2.60
CA LEU A 61 -12.32 9.87 -1.46
C LEU A 61 -12.15 10.59 -0.12
N ALA A 62 -11.44 11.72 -0.12
CA ALA A 62 -11.21 12.58 1.03
C ALA A 62 -10.80 13.98 0.55
N PRO A 63 -10.87 15.00 1.43
CA PRO A 63 -10.39 16.34 1.11
C PRO A 63 -8.91 16.37 0.71
N TYR A 64 -8.09 15.50 1.32
CA TYR A 64 -6.66 15.39 1.02
C TYR A 64 -6.28 13.93 0.79
N ALA A 65 -5.50 13.69 -0.25
CA ALA A 65 -5.03 12.35 -0.61
C ALA A 65 -3.61 12.39 -1.17
N TYR A 66 -2.81 11.38 -0.84
CA TYR A 66 -1.49 11.12 -1.39
C TYR A 66 -1.38 9.65 -1.74
N ALA A 67 -0.76 9.30 -2.85
CA ALA A 67 -0.65 7.92 -3.27
C ALA A 67 0.77 7.59 -3.73
N VAL A 68 1.16 6.35 -3.48
CA VAL A 68 2.38 5.73 -3.99
C VAL A 68 2.05 4.40 -4.63
N GLU A 69 2.82 4.04 -5.62
CA GLU A 69 2.89 2.69 -6.19
C GLU A 69 4.24 2.10 -5.83
N ALA A 70 4.26 0.79 -5.55
CA ALA A 70 5.49 0.08 -5.27
C ALA A 70 5.49 -1.26 -5.99
N ALA A 71 6.69 -1.70 -6.37
CA ALA A 71 6.95 -3.03 -6.89
C ALA A 71 8.02 -3.72 -6.04
N VAL A 72 7.92 -5.02 -5.92
CA VAL A 72 8.98 -5.89 -5.42
C VAL A 72 9.69 -6.46 -6.62
N VAL A 73 10.97 -6.15 -6.74
CA VAL A 73 11.79 -6.56 -7.89
C VAL A 73 12.89 -7.52 -7.46
N ASP A 74 13.13 -8.56 -8.27
CA ASP A 74 14.29 -9.43 -8.17
C ASP A 74 14.96 -9.53 -9.53
N GLY A 75 16.07 -8.80 -9.69
CA GLY A 75 16.72 -8.63 -10.99
C GLY A 75 15.86 -7.84 -11.99
N GLU A 76 15.36 -8.52 -13.02
CA GLU A 76 14.48 -7.92 -14.05
C GLU A 76 13.01 -8.34 -13.89
N GLU A 77 12.66 -9.08 -12.84
CA GLU A 77 11.31 -9.60 -12.61
C GLU A 77 10.57 -8.79 -11.54
N ASP A 78 9.34 -8.38 -11.88
CA ASP A 78 8.37 -7.83 -10.94
C ASP A 78 7.63 -8.98 -10.27
N LEU A 79 7.91 -9.22 -8.98
CA LEU A 79 7.31 -10.32 -8.21
C LEU A 79 5.95 -9.97 -7.61
N ALA A 80 5.78 -8.72 -7.22
CA ALA A 80 4.53 -8.21 -6.68
C ALA A 80 4.44 -6.70 -6.93
N ASP A 81 3.23 -6.21 -7.07
CA ASP A 81 2.95 -4.79 -7.17
C ASP A 81 1.89 -4.36 -6.16
N GLY A 82 1.90 -3.09 -5.84
CA GLY A 82 0.89 -2.54 -4.96
C GLY A 82 0.76 -1.02 -5.05
N ARG A 83 -0.37 -0.55 -4.55
CA ARG A 83 -0.68 0.86 -4.42
C ARG A 83 -1.15 1.16 -3.01
N LEU A 84 -0.55 2.17 -2.39
CA LEU A 84 -0.95 2.66 -1.08
C LEU A 84 -1.43 4.11 -1.21
N VAL A 85 -2.60 4.38 -0.63
CA VAL A 85 -3.22 5.71 -0.61
C VAL A 85 -3.38 6.16 0.83
N LEU A 86 -2.81 7.30 1.17
CA LEU A 86 -3.06 8.03 2.40
C LEU A 86 -4.19 9.02 2.15
N LEU A 87 -5.27 8.89 2.91
CA LEU A 87 -6.41 9.80 2.93
C LEU A 87 -6.40 10.60 4.23
N HIS A 88 -6.83 11.86 4.17
CA HIS A 88 -6.97 12.71 5.34
C HIS A 88 -8.22 13.58 5.23
N ASP A 89 -9.01 13.55 6.28
CA ASP A 89 -10.14 14.42 6.52
C ASP A 89 -9.91 15.13 7.87
N PRO A 90 -9.62 16.43 7.88
CA PRO A 90 -9.36 17.17 9.13
C PRO A 90 -10.54 17.16 10.10
N ASP A 91 -11.76 17.09 9.60
CA ASP A 91 -12.98 17.08 10.40
C ASP A 91 -13.27 15.68 10.99
N GLY A 92 -12.51 14.68 10.55
CA GLY A 92 -12.72 13.28 10.89
C GLY A 92 -13.82 12.62 10.06
N HIS A 93 -13.70 11.32 9.91
CA HIS A 93 -14.68 10.52 9.17
C HIS A 93 -15.25 9.42 10.06
N GLU A 94 -16.57 9.36 10.20
CA GLU A 94 -17.26 8.43 11.10
C GLU A 94 -16.89 6.96 10.85
N ALA A 95 -16.87 6.53 9.57
CA ALA A 95 -16.53 5.17 9.20
C ALA A 95 -15.04 4.83 9.44
N TRP A 96 -14.16 5.83 9.54
CA TRP A 96 -12.75 5.62 9.83
C TRP A 96 -12.46 5.64 11.33
N LYS A 97 -13.32 6.28 12.12
CA LYS A 97 -13.10 6.61 13.53
C LYS A 97 -11.74 7.30 13.74
N GLY A 98 -11.42 8.24 12.86
CA GLY A 98 -10.16 8.97 12.83
C GLY A 98 -10.12 9.98 11.71
N THR A 99 -9.02 10.73 11.65
CA THR A 99 -8.77 11.78 10.63
C THR A 99 -7.94 11.28 9.46
N PHE A 100 -7.28 10.11 9.60
CA PHE A 100 -6.48 9.48 8.55
C PHE A 100 -7.00 8.10 8.20
N ARG A 101 -6.82 7.69 6.94
CA ARG A 101 -7.09 6.33 6.46
C ARG A 101 -6.01 5.90 5.48
N LEU A 102 -5.53 4.69 5.62
CA LEU A 102 -4.71 4.02 4.61
C LEU A 102 -5.55 3.03 3.83
N VAL A 103 -5.41 3.05 2.52
CA VAL A 103 -6.12 2.14 1.59
C VAL A 103 -5.10 1.52 0.66
N THR A 104 -5.17 0.22 0.46
CA THR A 104 -4.22 -0.48 -0.40
C THR A 104 -4.88 -1.44 -1.36
N LEU A 105 -4.20 -1.64 -2.47
CA LEU A 105 -4.34 -2.74 -3.42
C LEU A 105 -2.96 -3.37 -3.57
N VAL A 106 -2.87 -4.69 -3.42
CA VAL A 106 -1.65 -5.49 -3.63
C VAL A 106 -1.97 -6.62 -4.57
N ARG A 107 -1.05 -6.94 -5.48
CA ARG A 107 -1.15 -8.04 -6.43
C ARG A 107 0.16 -8.80 -6.52
N ALA A 108 0.06 -10.10 -6.73
CA ALA A 108 1.18 -10.97 -7.08
C ALA A 108 0.68 -12.18 -7.88
N GLU A 109 1.55 -12.73 -8.70
CA GLU A 109 1.34 -14.05 -9.27
C GLU A 109 1.77 -15.12 -8.25
N LEU A 110 0.97 -16.17 -8.11
CA LEU A 110 1.21 -17.23 -7.16
C LEU A 110 1.78 -18.48 -7.83
N GLU A 111 2.72 -19.11 -7.16
CA GLU A 111 3.11 -20.48 -7.47
C GLU A 111 1.89 -21.42 -7.38
N PRO A 112 1.77 -22.43 -8.28
CA PRO A 112 0.62 -23.35 -8.30
C PRO A 112 0.38 -24.08 -6.98
N GLU A 113 1.44 -24.40 -6.26
CA GLU A 113 1.40 -25.08 -4.98
C GLU A 113 0.76 -24.17 -3.90
N MET A 114 1.11 -22.91 -3.87
CA MET A 114 0.51 -21.91 -2.97
C MET A 114 -0.96 -21.64 -3.33
N ALA A 115 -1.24 -21.54 -4.61
CA ALA A 115 -2.59 -21.27 -5.12
C ALA A 115 -3.60 -22.39 -4.76
N ALA A 116 -3.13 -23.61 -4.49
CA ALA A 116 -3.96 -24.74 -4.10
C ALA A 116 -4.31 -24.78 -2.60
N ASP A 117 -3.68 -23.94 -1.77
CA ASP A 117 -3.94 -23.92 -0.33
C ASP A 117 -5.25 -23.16 -0.01
N PRO A 118 -6.28 -23.82 0.54
CA PRO A 118 -7.54 -23.18 0.88
C PRO A 118 -7.42 -22.16 2.02
N LEU A 119 -6.35 -22.20 2.82
CA LEU A 119 -6.10 -21.27 3.92
C LEU A 119 -5.36 -20.00 3.47
N LEU A 120 -4.86 -19.97 2.24
CA LEU A 120 -4.06 -18.87 1.73
C LEU A 120 -4.73 -17.47 1.90
N PRO A 121 -6.04 -17.29 1.67
CA PRO A 121 -6.68 -15.99 1.90
C PRO A 121 -6.58 -15.50 3.36
N GLU A 122 -6.78 -16.41 4.32
CA GLU A 122 -6.67 -16.08 5.75
C GLU A 122 -5.22 -15.78 6.14
N VAL A 123 -4.28 -16.55 5.60
CA VAL A 123 -2.84 -16.35 5.80
C VAL A 123 -2.41 -14.99 5.25
N CYS A 124 -2.81 -14.63 4.02
CA CYS A 124 -2.48 -13.33 3.42
C CYS A 124 -3.07 -12.16 4.21
N TRP A 125 -4.27 -12.31 4.74
CA TRP A 125 -4.85 -11.30 5.65
C TRP A 125 -4.03 -11.16 6.93
N SER A 126 -3.59 -12.29 7.50
CA SER A 126 -2.74 -12.29 8.70
C SER A 126 -1.36 -11.69 8.47
N TRP A 127 -0.81 -11.75 7.26
CA TRP A 127 0.45 -11.07 6.93
C TRP A 127 0.35 -9.55 7.03
N LEU A 128 -0.76 -8.95 6.58
CA LEU A 128 -0.98 -7.52 6.72
C LEU A 128 -1.07 -7.10 8.20
N THR A 129 -1.91 -7.78 8.96
CA THR A 129 -2.10 -7.45 10.39
C THR A 129 -0.84 -7.76 11.20
N GLY A 130 -0.21 -8.90 10.95
CA GLY A 130 1.03 -9.32 11.59
C GLY A 130 2.21 -8.40 11.30
N ALA A 131 2.33 -7.85 10.10
CA ALA A 131 3.37 -6.87 9.76
C ALA A 131 3.21 -5.57 10.56
N MET A 132 1.97 -5.11 10.78
CA MET A 132 1.69 -3.95 11.65
C MET A 132 1.97 -4.26 13.12
N GLU A 133 1.54 -5.42 13.60
CA GLU A 133 1.73 -5.87 14.98
C GLU A 133 3.22 -6.07 15.32
N ALA A 134 3.99 -6.69 14.42
CA ALA A 134 5.43 -6.90 14.59
C ALA A 134 6.21 -5.59 14.74
N ARG A 135 5.70 -4.50 14.17
CA ARG A 135 6.26 -3.15 14.30
C ARG A 135 5.65 -2.35 15.46
N GLY A 136 4.71 -2.95 16.23
CA GLY A 136 4.03 -2.29 17.32
C GLY A 136 3.18 -1.10 16.88
N LEU A 137 2.67 -1.09 15.66
CA LEU A 137 1.90 0.01 15.09
C LEU A 137 0.46 -0.02 15.61
N PRO A 138 -0.02 1.05 16.25
CA PRO A 138 -1.41 1.14 16.65
C PRO A 138 -2.29 1.45 15.42
N TYR A 139 -3.26 0.59 15.17
CA TYR A 139 -4.24 0.76 14.09
C TYR A 139 -5.64 0.35 14.55
N GLY A 140 -6.64 0.69 13.74
CA GLY A 140 -8.02 0.29 13.97
C GLY A 140 -8.81 0.18 12.68
N GLU A 141 -10.05 -0.31 12.80
CA GLU A 141 -11.01 -0.39 11.69
C GLU A 141 -10.44 -1.08 10.43
N ALA A 142 -9.56 -2.07 10.62
CA ALA A 142 -9.00 -2.83 9.51
C ALA A 142 -10.08 -3.65 8.81
N SER A 143 -10.16 -3.54 7.49
CA SER A 143 -11.14 -4.25 6.67
C SER A 143 -10.58 -4.48 5.27
N GLY A 144 -11.01 -5.55 4.61
CA GLY A 144 -10.54 -5.83 3.27
C GLY A 144 -11.10 -7.10 2.65
N THR A 145 -10.56 -7.43 1.49
CA THR A 145 -10.84 -8.65 0.74
C THR A 145 -9.54 -9.24 0.23
N VAL A 146 -9.48 -10.56 0.21
CA VAL A 146 -8.44 -11.32 -0.49
C VAL A 146 -9.14 -12.08 -1.61
N THR A 147 -8.70 -11.85 -2.84
CA THR A 147 -9.27 -12.47 -4.04
C THR A 147 -8.21 -13.30 -4.73
N MET A 148 -8.56 -14.51 -5.10
CA MET A 148 -7.72 -15.38 -5.93
C MET A 148 -8.37 -15.54 -7.30
N ALA A 149 -7.63 -15.29 -8.36
CA ALA A 149 -8.10 -15.35 -9.74
C ALA A 149 -7.26 -16.33 -10.55
N GLY A 150 -7.84 -17.46 -10.94
CA GLY A 150 -7.19 -18.45 -11.80
C GLY A 150 -7.46 -18.14 -13.27
N SER A 151 -6.40 -18.14 -14.10
CA SER A 151 -6.45 -17.99 -15.55
C SER A 151 -6.12 -19.30 -16.24
N HIS A 152 -7.00 -19.77 -17.13
CA HIS A 152 -6.79 -20.91 -17.99
C HIS A 152 -6.79 -20.46 -19.45
N TYR A 153 -5.85 -20.96 -20.21
CA TYR A 153 -5.62 -20.49 -21.58
C TYR A 153 -6.10 -21.54 -22.59
N PHE A 154 -6.75 -21.09 -23.67
CA PHE A 154 -7.36 -21.94 -24.70
C PHE A 154 -7.06 -21.42 -26.11
N GLY A 155 -7.26 -22.27 -27.12
CA GLY A 155 -7.07 -21.91 -28.52
C GLY A 155 -5.62 -21.52 -28.82
N GLY A 156 -5.40 -20.35 -29.41
CA GLY A 156 -4.06 -19.84 -29.72
C GLY A 156 -3.17 -19.52 -28.51
N LEU A 157 -3.70 -19.64 -27.28
CA LEU A 157 -2.95 -19.44 -26.06
C LEU A 157 -2.78 -20.74 -25.26
N ALA A 158 -3.17 -21.89 -25.81
CA ALA A 158 -3.20 -23.20 -25.11
C ALA A 158 -1.83 -23.66 -24.60
N ASP A 159 -0.74 -23.14 -25.17
CA ASP A 159 0.64 -23.45 -24.75
C ASP A 159 1.07 -22.71 -23.50
N ARG A 160 0.28 -21.73 -23.03
CA ARG A 160 0.54 -21.00 -21.78
C ARG A 160 0.15 -21.87 -20.59
N ARG A 161 0.97 -21.82 -19.54
CA ARG A 161 0.62 -22.45 -18.28
C ARG A 161 -0.50 -21.69 -17.59
N PRO A 162 -1.43 -22.37 -16.88
CA PRO A 162 -2.37 -21.71 -16.00
C PRO A 162 -1.62 -20.82 -15.00
N ALA A 163 -2.18 -19.63 -14.74
CA ALA A 163 -1.63 -18.70 -13.77
C ALA A 163 -2.68 -18.37 -12.70
N THR A 164 -2.26 -18.19 -11.48
CA THR A 164 -3.13 -17.71 -10.40
C THR A 164 -2.57 -16.41 -9.84
N GLN A 165 -3.41 -15.40 -9.80
CA GLN A 165 -3.08 -14.10 -9.21
C GLN A 165 -3.83 -13.95 -7.90
N ILE A 166 -3.16 -13.41 -6.88
CA ILE A 166 -3.78 -12.92 -5.66
C ILE A 166 -3.93 -11.41 -5.72
N GLU A 167 -5.07 -10.92 -5.22
CA GLU A 167 -5.31 -9.50 -5.03
C GLU A 167 -5.80 -9.25 -3.60
N ILE A 168 -5.12 -8.38 -2.86
CA ILE A 168 -5.51 -7.93 -1.53
C ILE A 168 -5.94 -6.48 -1.62
N ARG A 169 -7.20 -6.21 -1.30
CA ARG A 169 -7.71 -4.85 -1.07
C ARG A 169 -7.96 -4.69 0.41
N ALA A 170 -7.31 -3.72 1.02
CA ALA A 170 -7.44 -3.47 2.44
C ALA A 170 -7.46 -1.99 2.75
N SER A 171 -7.99 -1.67 3.92
CA SER A 171 -7.89 -0.33 4.47
C SER A 171 -7.90 -0.38 5.99
N TRP A 172 -7.20 0.54 6.64
CA TRP A 172 -7.12 0.65 8.09
C TRP A 172 -6.93 2.10 8.52
N THR A 173 -7.29 2.40 9.74
CA THR A 173 -7.08 3.70 10.37
C THR A 173 -5.78 3.64 11.17
N PRO A 174 -4.70 4.29 10.73
CA PRO A 174 -3.52 4.44 11.56
C PRO A 174 -3.86 5.35 12.73
N ARG A 175 -3.54 4.91 13.96
CA ARG A 175 -3.81 5.72 15.14
C ARG A 175 -2.78 6.82 15.29
N GLU A 176 -3.23 7.97 15.72
CA GLU A 176 -2.40 9.14 15.93
C GLU A 176 -1.43 8.89 17.10
N GLY A 177 -0.18 9.27 16.88
CA GLY A 177 0.86 9.28 17.91
C GLY A 177 0.90 10.61 18.68
N LEU A 178 1.99 10.82 19.40
CA LEU A 178 2.27 12.11 20.05
C LEU A 178 2.32 13.22 18.98
N GLY A 179 1.43 14.21 19.10
CA GLY A 179 1.35 15.33 18.14
C GLY A 179 0.24 15.22 17.08
N GLY A 180 -0.69 14.27 17.20
CA GLY A 180 -1.89 14.18 16.39
C GLY A 180 -1.64 13.77 14.93
N VAL A 181 -0.52 13.11 14.64
CA VAL A 181 -0.18 12.57 13.33
C VAL A 181 0.26 11.12 13.49
N PRO A 182 -0.28 10.18 12.68
CA PRO A 182 0.17 8.79 12.71
C PRO A 182 1.59 8.66 12.13
N ASP A 183 2.30 7.63 12.56
CA ASP A 183 3.59 7.23 11.94
C ASP A 183 3.35 6.53 10.60
N THR A 184 3.05 7.33 9.58
CA THR A 184 2.74 6.82 8.24
C THR A 184 3.96 6.18 7.57
N GLY A 185 5.18 6.58 7.93
CA GLY A 185 6.40 5.95 7.44
C GLY A 185 6.54 4.52 7.93
N ALA A 186 6.26 4.26 9.21
CA ALA A 186 6.26 2.91 9.76
C ALA A 186 5.12 2.04 9.19
N HIS A 187 3.93 2.64 8.95
CA HIS A 187 2.85 1.95 8.25
C HIS A 187 3.19 1.61 6.79
N LEU A 188 3.89 2.49 6.07
CA LEU A 188 4.42 2.19 4.74
C LEU A 188 5.40 1.02 4.79
N ALA A 189 6.33 1.02 5.75
CA ALA A 189 7.28 -0.08 5.90
C ALA A 189 6.58 -1.42 6.20
N ALA A 190 5.54 -1.44 7.04
CA ALA A 190 4.73 -2.64 7.29
C ALA A 190 4.02 -3.13 6.03
N TRP A 191 3.51 -2.22 5.22
CA TRP A 191 2.90 -2.55 3.94
C TRP A 191 3.92 -3.11 2.94
N CYS A 192 5.15 -2.59 2.92
CA CYS A 192 6.23 -3.15 2.11
C CYS A 192 6.65 -4.55 2.58
N ASP A 193 6.60 -4.84 3.89
CA ASP A 193 6.82 -6.20 4.40
C ASP A 193 5.76 -7.17 3.87
N LEU A 194 4.50 -6.75 3.79
CA LEU A 194 3.43 -7.54 3.16
C LEU A 194 3.74 -7.82 1.69
N LEU A 195 4.16 -6.81 0.91
CA LEU A 195 4.53 -6.98 -0.49
C LEU A 195 5.65 -8.01 -0.64
N CYS A 196 6.71 -7.90 0.17
CA CYS A 196 7.82 -8.86 0.16
C CYS A 196 7.37 -10.27 0.54
N GLN A 197 6.48 -10.42 1.52
CA GLN A 197 5.94 -11.74 1.93
C GLN A 197 5.15 -12.39 0.81
N ILE A 198 4.28 -11.63 0.13
CA ILE A 198 3.47 -12.14 -0.98
C ILE A 198 4.36 -12.49 -2.19
N ALA A 199 5.44 -11.74 -2.40
CA ALA A 199 6.47 -12.02 -3.39
C ALA A 199 7.36 -13.24 -3.05
N GLY A 200 7.15 -13.88 -1.89
CA GLY A 200 7.95 -15.02 -1.47
C GLY A 200 9.34 -14.68 -0.92
N LEU A 201 9.63 -13.39 -0.69
CA LEU A 201 10.90 -12.99 -0.14
C LEU A 201 10.98 -13.28 1.38
N PRO A 202 12.15 -13.66 1.89
CA PRO A 202 12.33 -13.89 3.33
C PRO A 202 12.12 -12.57 4.11
N PRO A 203 11.63 -12.64 5.37
CA PRO A 203 11.52 -11.46 6.21
C PRO A 203 12.87 -10.75 6.33
N ALA A 204 12.82 -9.41 6.37
CA ALA A 204 14.03 -8.61 6.55
C ALA A 204 14.75 -9.04 7.85
N PRO A 205 16.10 -9.10 7.85
CA PRO A 205 16.83 -9.30 9.09
C PRO A 205 16.43 -8.20 10.08
N THR A 206 15.95 -8.58 11.25
CA THR A 206 15.68 -7.62 12.32
C THR A 206 17.01 -7.03 12.73
N GLU A 207 17.30 -5.78 12.35
CA GLU A 207 18.45 -5.06 12.92
C GLU A 207 18.27 -5.06 14.44
N PRO A 208 19.26 -5.55 15.22
CA PRO A 208 19.19 -5.42 16.67
C PRO A 208 19.10 -3.94 17.00
N ALA A 209 18.08 -3.55 17.77
CA ALA A 209 17.90 -2.19 18.24
C ALA A 209 19.22 -1.68 18.85
N THR A 210 19.90 -0.81 18.11
CA THR A 210 21.14 -0.16 18.56
C THR A 210 20.76 0.88 19.60
N GLY A 211 20.64 0.45 20.89
CA GLY A 211 20.30 1.36 21.96
C GLY A 211 20.04 0.70 23.29
N ALA A 212 20.96 -0.11 23.79
CA ALA A 212 21.22 -0.26 25.23
C ALA A 212 22.56 -1.02 25.40
N ALA A 213 23.61 -0.30 25.73
CA ALA A 213 24.82 -0.90 26.26
C ALA A 213 24.49 -1.48 27.66
N GLY A 214 23.93 -2.69 27.66
CA GLY A 214 23.76 -3.54 28.80
C GLY A 214 24.60 -4.76 28.58
N THR A 215 25.74 -4.85 29.29
CA THR A 215 26.57 -6.04 29.42
C THR A 215 25.69 -7.25 29.78
N VAL A 216 25.44 -8.14 28.83
CA VAL A 216 24.92 -9.47 29.10
C VAL A 216 26.03 -10.47 28.85
N SER A 217 26.55 -10.93 29.96
CA SER A 217 27.48 -12.07 30.10
C SER A 217 26.92 -13.30 29.38
N GLY A 218 27.76 -13.86 28.52
CA GLY A 218 27.80 -15.23 28.03
C GLY A 218 26.56 -16.10 28.12
N ALA A 219 25.78 -16.21 27.04
CA ALA A 219 24.96 -17.37 26.80
C ALA A 219 25.77 -18.37 25.95
N GLY A 220 26.16 -19.47 26.57
CA GLY A 220 27.03 -20.47 25.99
C GLY A 220 26.42 -21.14 24.77
N ILE A 221 27.22 -21.23 23.72
CA ILE A 221 26.98 -22.12 22.59
C ILE A 221 27.06 -23.56 23.12
N VAL A 222 25.91 -24.24 23.21
CA VAL A 222 25.88 -25.67 23.51
C VAL A 222 26.27 -26.43 22.26
N SER A 223 27.53 -26.89 22.22
CA SER A 223 27.97 -27.86 21.20
C SER A 223 27.25 -29.21 21.41
N LEU A 224 26.47 -29.59 20.40
CA LEU A 224 25.88 -30.92 20.38
C LEU A 224 27.02 -31.99 20.25
N PRO A 225 27.01 -33.08 21.06
CA PRO A 225 28.01 -34.13 20.97
C PRO A 225 27.84 -34.89 19.66
N GLN A 226 28.91 -34.94 18.86
CA GLN A 226 28.97 -35.80 17.67
C GLN A 226 28.94 -37.27 18.10
N ARG A 227 27.96 -38.02 17.59
CA ARG A 227 27.90 -39.47 17.72
C ARG A 227 29.09 -40.07 16.96
N ARG A 228 30.03 -40.68 17.69
CA ARG A 228 31.04 -41.55 17.11
C ARG A 228 30.36 -42.79 16.54
N GLY A 229 30.55 -43.04 15.25
CA GLY A 229 30.15 -44.29 14.62
C GLY A 229 30.97 -45.51 15.14
N PRO A 230 30.46 -46.74 15.02
CA PRO A 230 31.13 -47.94 15.52
C PRO A 230 32.43 -48.19 14.73
N GLN A 231 33.52 -48.42 15.47
CA GLN A 231 34.76 -48.98 14.91
C GLN A 231 34.53 -50.42 14.57
N GLN A 232 34.80 -50.79 13.32
CA GLN A 232 34.92 -52.19 12.91
C GLN A 232 36.27 -52.75 13.38
N VAL A 233 36.20 -53.89 14.02
CA VAL A 233 37.33 -54.79 14.32
C VAL A 233 37.48 -55.77 13.15
#